data_4ee74c709879f51133e58b87b818d31a
#
_entry.id   4ee74c709879f51133e58b87b818d31a
#
_cell.length_a   1.000
_cell.length_b   1.000
_cell.length_c   1.000
_cell.angle_alpha   90.00
_cell.angle_beta   90.00
_cell.angle_gamma   90.00
#
_symmetry.space_group_name_H-M   'P 1'
#
loop_
_entity.id
_entity.type
_entity.pdbx_description
1 polymer ?
#
loop_
_entity_poly.entity_id
_entity_poly.type
_entity_poly.pdbx_seq_one_letter_code
_entity_poly.pdbx_strand_id
1 'polypeptide(L)'
;MNKSYKGKYKVINYKKYIGDPTTVIFRSLWERKVMIYFDNQKNVKRWSSEEIIIPYRNPFDGKVHRYFPDFYCERVDPKTGKIVKEIIEVKPKRETKFPKNSQGKRFLTERKTYIINQAKWEAAHDYCTDRGYVFRVLTEDEIRPDNYRTKRK
;
A
#
# COMPACT_ATOMS: atom_id res chain seq x y z
N MET A 1 0.18 14.58 0.26
CA MET A 1 -1.16 14.59 0.91
C MET A 1 -1.09 15.49 2.12
N ASN A 2 -1.70 16.64 2.03
CA ASN A 2 -1.59 17.64 3.09
C ASN A 2 -2.56 17.44 4.26
N LYS A 3 -3.48 16.50 4.18
CA LYS A 3 -4.37 16.11 5.28
C LYS A 3 -4.71 14.65 5.15
N SER A 4 -4.41 13.87 6.19
CA SER A 4 -4.89 12.50 6.27
C SER A 4 -6.35 12.53 6.72
N TYR A 5 -7.25 12.11 5.85
CA TYR A 5 -8.65 11.89 6.22
C TYR A 5 -8.77 10.48 6.77
N LYS A 6 -8.57 10.37 8.07
CA LYS A 6 -8.65 9.09 8.78
C LYS A 6 -10.10 8.81 9.14
N GLY A 7 -10.55 7.59 8.88
CA GLY A 7 -11.90 7.17 9.22
C GLY A 7 -12.07 5.66 9.22
N LYS A 8 -13.25 5.24 9.64
CA LYS A 8 -13.62 3.83 9.66
C LYS A 8 -14.31 3.46 8.35
N TYR A 9 -13.84 2.40 7.70
CA TYR A 9 -14.46 1.87 6.49
C TYR A 9 -15.46 0.75 6.86
N LYS A 10 -16.69 0.90 6.41
CA LYS A 10 -17.71 -0.14 6.59
C LYS A 10 -17.62 -1.14 5.44
N VAL A 11 -17.10 -2.33 5.72
CA VAL A 11 -17.03 -3.41 4.73
C VAL A 11 -18.46 -3.88 4.41
N ILE A 12 -18.79 -3.92 3.11
CA ILE A 12 -20.11 -4.38 2.63
C ILE A 12 -20.07 -5.88 2.40
N ASN A 13 -19.08 -6.38 1.65
CA ASN A 13 -18.94 -7.78 1.35
C ASN A 13 -17.99 -8.46 2.36
N TYR A 14 -18.43 -8.55 3.60
CA TYR A 14 -17.60 -8.98 4.72
C TYR A 14 -17.03 -10.40 4.56
N LYS A 15 -17.64 -11.25 3.74
CA LYS A 15 -17.13 -12.60 3.45
C LYS A 15 -15.81 -12.59 2.67
N LYS A 16 -15.53 -11.50 1.96
CA LYS A 16 -14.26 -11.30 1.24
C LYS A 16 -13.14 -10.83 2.17
N TYR A 17 -13.48 -10.22 3.31
CA TYR A 17 -12.49 -9.61 4.19
C TYR A 17 -11.82 -10.67 5.07
N ILE A 18 -10.50 -10.62 5.12
CA ILE A 18 -9.68 -11.48 5.98
C ILE A 18 -9.38 -10.72 7.26
N GLY A 19 -9.89 -11.19 8.39
CA GLY A 19 -9.77 -10.52 9.67
C GLY A 19 -11.10 -9.98 10.15
N ASP A 20 -11.06 -9.00 11.06
CA ASP A 20 -12.26 -8.38 11.62
C ASP A 20 -12.75 -7.23 10.73
N PRO A 21 -13.87 -7.42 10.00
CA PRO A 21 -14.37 -6.39 9.08
C PRO A 21 -14.94 -5.16 9.80
N THR A 22 -15.09 -5.20 11.12
CA THR A 22 -15.64 -4.08 11.90
C THR A 22 -14.56 -3.09 12.34
N THR A 23 -13.27 -3.41 12.17
CA THR A 23 -12.15 -2.59 12.63
C THR A 23 -11.31 -2.00 11.51
N VAL A 24 -11.82 -1.98 10.29
CA VAL A 24 -11.09 -1.48 9.10
C VAL A 24 -11.03 0.05 9.13
N ILE A 25 -9.81 0.58 9.10
CA ILE A 25 -9.56 2.01 9.17
C ILE A 25 -8.79 2.45 7.92
N PHE A 26 -9.29 3.48 7.24
CA PHE A 26 -8.51 4.16 6.20
C PHE A 26 -7.80 5.36 6.81
N ARG A 27 -6.55 5.57 6.38
CA ARG A 27 -5.69 6.67 6.85
C ARG A 27 -5.57 7.78 5.81
N SER A 28 -6.14 7.56 4.63
CA SER A 28 -6.20 8.53 3.55
C SER A 28 -7.41 8.21 2.65
N LEU A 29 -7.84 9.20 1.87
CA LEU A 29 -8.90 8.99 0.88
C LEU A 29 -8.47 8.06 -0.25
N TRP A 30 -7.17 8.00 -0.55
CA TRP A 30 -6.64 7.05 -1.53
C TRP A 30 -6.80 5.61 -1.05
N GLU A 31 -6.48 5.35 0.21
CA GLU A 31 -6.70 4.02 0.81
C GLU A 31 -8.20 3.66 0.81
N ARG A 32 -9.07 4.61 1.16
CA ARG A 32 -10.52 4.39 1.12
C ARG A 32 -10.99 4.02 -0.28
N LYS A 33 -10.48 4.67 -1.31
CA LYS A 33 -10.81 4.36 -2.71
C LYS A 33 -10.40 2.93 -3.09
N VAL A 34 -9.23 2.50 -2.66
CA VAL A 34 -8.75 1.12 -2.85
C VAL A 34 -9.63 0.12 -2.11
N MET A 35 -10.04 0.42 -0.88
CA MET A 35 -10.95 -0.43 -0.11
C MET A 35 -12.29 -0.62 -0.80
N ILE A 36 -12.87 0.46 -1.34
CA ILE A 36 -14.12 0.41 -2.10
C ILE A 36 -13.95 -0.50 -3.32
N TYR A 37 -12.83 -0.37 -4.02
CA TYR A 37 -12.53 -1.20 -5.17
C TYR A 37 -12.44 -2.69 -4.79
N PHE A 38 -11.67 -3.03 -3.75
CA PHE A 38 -11.52 -4.42 -3.31
C PHE A 38 -12.85 -5.03 -2.86
N ASP A 39 -13.65 -4.24 -2.16
CA ASP A 39 -14.94 -4.70 -1.62
C ASP A 39 -15.95 -5.00 -2.72
N ASN A 40 -15.95 -4.24 -3.81
CA ASN A 40 -16.98 -4.29 -4.84
C ASN A 40 -16.60 -5.05 -6.11
N GLN A 41 -15.31 -5.24 -6.41
CA GLN A 41 -14.89 -5.89 -7.65
C GLN A 41 -15.01 -7.42 -7.57
N LYS A 42 -15.67 -8.02 -8.54
CA LYS A 42 -15.89 -9.47 -8.59
C LYS A 42 -14.60 -10.28 -8.72
N ASN A 43 -13.59 -9.73 -9.40
CA ASN A 43 -12.31 -10.42 -9.57
C ASN A 43 -11.46 -10.42 -8.30
N VAL A 44 -11.76 -9.57 -7.32
CA VAL A 44 -11.14 -9.58 -6.00
C VAL A 44 -11.87 -10.60 -5.14
N LYS A 45 -11.20 -11.67 -4.74
CA LYS A 45 -11.79 -12.76 -3.98
C LYS A 45 -11.68 -12.56 -2.48
N ARG A 46 -10.53 -12.04 -2.03
CA ARG A 46 -10.25 -11.79 -0.62
C ARG A 46 -9.33 -10.59 -0.49
N TRP A 47 -9.45 -9.88 0.62
CA TRP A 47 -8.56 -8.75 0.92
C TRP A 47 -8.50 -8.47 2.41
N SER A 48 -7.45 -7.76 2.84
CA SER A 48 -7.32 -7.27 4.21
C SER A 48 -6.56 -5.96 4.25
N SER A 49 -6.74 -5.22 5.34
CA SER A 49 -6.07 -3.95 5.61
C SER A 49 -5.22 -4.10 6.87
N GLU A 50 -3.93 -3.83 6.75
CA GLU A 50 -2.96 -3.79 7.86
C GLU A 50 -2.87 -5.08 8.70
N GLU A 51 -3.24 -6.24 8.12
CA GLU A 51 -3.21 -7.54 8.83
C GLU A 51 -1.87 -8.27 8.69
N ILE A 52 -1.07 -7.92 7.69
CA ILE A 52 0.22 -8.56 7.45
C ILE A 52 1.33 -7.77 8.11
N ILE A 53 2.25 -8.47 8.75
CA ILE A 53 3.42 -7.89 9.41
C ILE A 53 4.66 -8.45 8.74
N ILE A 54 5.52 -7.54 8.24
CA ILE A 54 6.78 -7.91 7.60
C ILE A 54 7.93 -7.33 8.43
N PRO A 55 8.80 -8.17 8.99
CA PRO A 55 9.99 -7.66 9.67
C PRO A 55 10.97 -7.08 8.66
N TYR A 56 11.55 -5.94 8.98
CA TYR A 56 12.61 -5.32 8.19
C TYR A 56 13.66 -4.74 9.12
N ARG A 57 14.88 -4.60 8.62
CA ARG A 57 15.97 -3.97 9.37
C ARG A 57 16.01 -2.49 9.05
N ASN A 58 15.84 -1.65 10.07
CA ASN A 58 15.93 -0.21 9.91
C ASN A 58 17.40 0.18 9.71
N PRO A 59 17.77 0.85 8.59
CA PRO A 59 19.16 1.19 8.30
C PRO A 59 19.77 2.24 9.22
N PHE A 60 18.96 2.97 9.99
CA PHE A 60 19.46 4.02 10.88
C PHE A 60 19.80 3.52 12.27
N ASP A 61 19.08 2.57 12.82
CA ASP A 61 19.35 2.00 14.15
C ASP A 61 19.87 0.55 14.10
N GLY A 62 19.84 -0.07 12.93
CA GLY A 62 20.27 -1.45 12.73
C GLY A 62 19.38 -2.51 13.37
N LYS A 63 18.22 -2.11 13.91
CA LYS A 63 17.29 -3.01 14.59
C LYS A 63 16.20 -3.50 13.66
N VAL A 64 15.62 -4.65 14.00
CA VAL A 64 14.47 -5.19 13.28
C VAL A 64 13.21 -4.48 13.78
N HIS A 65 12.45 -3.92 12.85
CA HIS A 65 11.17 -3.27 13.08
C HIS A 65 10.06 -4.00 12.34
N ARG A 66 8.82 -3.68 12.66
CA ARG A 66 7.64 -4.25 11.99
C ARG A 66 7.13 -3.29 10.95
N TYR A 67 6.95 -3.79 9.72
CA TYR A 67 6.30 -3.07 8.63
C TYR A 67 4.90 -3.66 8.42
N PHE A 68 3.90 -2.78 8.41
CA PHE A 68 2.51 -3.12 8.15
C PHE A 68 2.14 -2.58 6.76
N PRO A 69 2.23 -3.39 5.69
CA PRO A 69 1.74 -2.97 4.38
C PRO A 69 0.27 -2.60 4.43
N ASP A 70 -0.15 -1.69 3.57
CA ASP A 70 -1.52 -1.19 3.60
C ASP A 70 -2.54 -2.30 3.33
N PHE A 71 -2.30 -3.17 2.34
CA PHE A 71 -3.28 -4.17 1.93
C PHE A 71 -2.65 -5.50 1.55
N TYR A 72 -3.45 -6.54 1.70
CA TYR A 72 -3.29 -7.84 1.06
C TYR A 72 -4.52 -8.10 0.18
N CYS A 73 -4.32 -8.68 -1.00
CA CYS A 73 -5.40 -8.91 -1.96
C CYS A 73 -5.20 -10.23 -2.71
N GLU A 74 -6.27 -11.01 -2.84
CA GLU A 74 -6.33 -12.17 -3.71
C GLU A 74 -7.30 -11.85 -4.86
N ARG A 75 -6.78 -11.80 -6.08
CA ARG A 75 -7.59 -11.49 -7.26
C ARG A 75 -7.40 -12.55 -8.34
N VAL A 76 -8.39 -12.68 -9.20
CA VAL A 76 -8.29 -13.51 -10.40
C VAL A 76 -7.63 -12.72 -11.51
N ASP A 77 -6.55 -13.25 -12.08
CA ASP A 77 -5.95 -12.68 -13.29
C ASP A 77 -6.85 -13.02 -14.49
N PRO A 78 -7.38 -12.00 -15.20
CA PRO A 78 -8.27 -12.25 -16.33
C PRO A 78 -7.60 -12.97 -17.51
N LYS A 79 -6.28 -12.90 -17.62
CA LYS A 79 -5.53 -13.55 -18.71
C LYS A 79 -5.32 -15.04 -18.48
N THR A 80 -5.10 -15.44 -17.23
CA THR A 80 -4.75 -16.83 -16.89
C THR A 80 -5.84 -17.56 -16.12
N GLY A 81 -6.81 -16.85 -15.54
CA GLY A 81 -7.83 -17.41 -14.64
C GLY A 81 -7.28 -17.84 -13.28
N LYS A 82 -6.00 -17.61 -13.03
CA LYS A 82 -5.33 -17.98 -11.77
C LYS A 82 -5.49 -16.89 -10.73
N ILE A 83 -5.44 -17.33 -9.45
CA ILE A 83 -5.44 -16.39 -8.32
C ILE A 83 -4.05 -15.81 -8.16
N VAL A 84 -3.96 -14.46 -8.15
CA VAL A 84 -2.75 -13.71 -7.83
C VAL A 84 -2.90 -13.16 -6.42
N LYS A 85 -1.92 -13.41 -5.57
CA LYS A 85 -1.87 -12.89 -4.21
C LYS A 85 -0.88 -11.73 -4.16
N GLU A 86 -1.34 -10.58 -3.71
CA GLU A 86 -0.57 -9.34 -3.74
C GLU A 86 -0.51 -8.68 -2.36
N ILE A 87 0.65 -8.14 -2.04
CA ILE A 87 0.83 -7.19 -0.95
C ILE A 87 0.97 -5.81 -1.57
N ILE A 88 0.20 -4.85 -1.07
CA ILE A 88 0.02 -3.56 -1.71
C ILE A 88 0.29 -2.43 -0.72
N GLU A 89 1.12 -1.49 -1.16
CA GLU A 89 1.38 -0.22 -0.49
C GLU A 89 0.81 0.92 -1.33
N VAL A 90 0.15 1.87 -0.69
CA VAL A 90 -0.37 3.08 -1.35
C VAL A 90 0.55 4.24 -1.03
N LYS A 91 1.12 4.85 -2.06
CA LYS A 91 2.06 5.98 -1.91
C LYS A 91 1.90 6.98 -3.04
N PRO A 92 2.01 8.29 -2.76
CA PRO A 92 2.19 9.27 -3.83
C PRO A 92 3.44 8.96 -4.65
N LYS A 93 3.36 9.10 -5.96
CA LYS A 93 4.47 8.81 -6.88
C LYS A 93 5.74 9.57 -6.53
N ARG A 94 5.61 10.82 -6.06
CA ARG A 94 6.77 11.63 -5.63
C ARG A 94 7.56 10.98 -4.49
N GLU A 95 6.89 10.21 -3.61
CA GLU A 95 7.52 9.54 -2.47
C GLU A 95 8.17 8.21 -2.86
N THR A 96 7.98 7.74 -4.09
CA THR A 96 8.67 6.57 -4.63
C THR A 96 10.04 6.90 -5.23
N LYS A 97 10.38 8.20 -5.26
CA LYS A 97 11.64 8.70 -5.82
C LYS A 97 12.44 9.42 -4.75
N PHE A 98 13.77 9.41 -4.92
CA PHE A 98 14.65 10.16 -4.02
C PHE A 98 14.27 11.64 -4.04
N PRO A 99 14.16 12.30 -2.85
CA PRO A 99 13.78 13.72 -2.78
C PRO A 99 14.77 14.62 -3.55
N LYS A 100 14.22 15.52 -4.34
CA LYS A 100 14.99 16.48 -5.13
C LYS A 100 14.72 17.89 -4.64
N ASN A 101 15.73 18.76 -4.75
CA ASN A 101 15.61 20.22 -4.58
C ASN A 101 15.10 20.67 -3.22
N SER A 102 15.23 19.85 -2.18
CA SER A 102 14.90 20.21 -0.81
C SER A 102 16.17 20.56 -0.05
N GLN A 103 16.08 21.54 0.84
CA GLN A 103 17.17 21.96 1.71
C GLN A 103 16.71 22.00 3.17
N GLY A 104 17.66 21.90 4.10
CA GLY A 104 17.40 22.01 5.53
C GLY A 104 16.75 20.76 6.13
N LYS A 105 16.04 20.95 7.25
CA LYS A 105 15.45 19.84 8.05
C LYS A 105 14.43 19.01 7.26
N ARG A 106 13.64 19.65 6.42
CA ARG A 106 12.63 18.96 5.60
C ARG A 106 13.27 17.97 4.64
N PHE A 107 14.36 18.37 3.98
CA PHE A 107 15.10 17.48 3.08
C PHE A 107 15.68 16.28 3.82
N LEU A 108 16.28 16.52 4.99
CA LEU A 108 16.84 15.42 5.80
C LEU A 108 15.75 14.44 6.23
N THR A 109 14.58 14.93 6.62
CA THR A 109 13.43 14.10 7.01
C THR A 109 12.90 13.29 5.82
N GLU A 110 12.70 13.92 4.68
CA GLU A 110 12.22 13.26 3.47
C GLU A 110 13.20 12.19 2.97
N ARG A 111 14.48 12.49 3.00
CA ARG A 111 15.54 11.55 2.65
C ARG A 111 15.55 10.34 3.58
N LYS A 112 15.44 10.55 4.88
CA LYS A 112 15.39 9.48 5.88
C LYS A 112 14.16 8.60 5.64
N THR A 113 13.00 9.20 5.44
CA THR A 113 11.75 8.48 5.14
C THR A 113 11.90 7.65 3.88
N TYR A 114 12.46 8.21 2.83
CA TYR A 114 12.71 7.49 1.57
C TYR A 114 13.59 6.25 1.80
N ILE A 115 14.69 6.40 2.51
CA ILE A 115 15.64 5.30 2.79
C ILE A 115 14.95 4.19 3.61
N ILE A 116 14.15 4.56 4.62
CA ILE A 116 13.39 3.59 5.42
C ILE A 116 12.36 2.87 4.54
N ASN A 117 11.64 3.59 3.69
CA ASN A 117 10.65 2.99 2.78
C ASN A 117 11.30 2.01 1.81
N GLN A 118 12.49 2.32 1.28
CA GLN A 118 13.22 1.39 0.42
C GLN A 118 13.58 0.10 1.16
N ALA A 119 14.01 0.18 2.42
CA ALA A 119 14.29 -0.99 3.24
C ALA A 119 13.03 -1.82 3.51
N LYS A 120 11.90 -1.17 3.81
CA LYS A 120 10.61 -1.83 3.98
C LYS A 120 10.17 -2.57 2.71
N TRP A 121 10.28 -1.92 1.56
CA TRP A 121 9.80 -2.46 0.29
C TRP A 121 10.71 -3.60 -0.22
N GLU A 122 12.01 -3.51 0.02
CA GLU A 122 12.92 -4.62 -0.24
C GLU A 122 12.55 -5.85 0.59
N ALA A 123 12.30 -5.67 1.88
CA ALA A 123 11.85 -6.75 2.76
C ALA A 123 10.48 -7.31 2.31
N ALA A 124 9.56 -6.45 1.86
CA ALA A 124 8.28 -6.87 1.33
C ALA A 124 8.42 -7.67 0.04
N HIS A 125 9.32 -7.26 -0.84
CA HIS A 125 9.61 -8.00 -2.07
C HIS A 125 10.15 -9.40 -1.76
N ASP A 126 11.09 -9.51 -0.84
CA ASP A 126 11.64 -10.81 -0.43
C ASP A 126 10.58 -11.69 0.22
N TYR A 127 9.76 -11.11 1.10
CA TYR A 127 8.64 -11.80 1.74
C TYR A 127 7.67 -12.36 0.69
N CYS A 128 7.35 -11.58 -0.32
CA CYS A 128 6.46 -11.99 -1.41
C CYS A 128 7.10 -13.06 -2.29
N THR A 129 8.37 -12.92 -2.64
CA THR A 129 9.09 -13.91 -3.44
C THR A 129 9.09 -15.28 -2.77
N ASP A 130 9.33 -15.33 -1.46
CA ASP A 130 9.33 -16.57 -0.69
C ASP A 130 7.97 -17.28 -0.68
N ARG A 131 6.88 -16.55 -0.87
CA ARG A 131 5.50 -17.07 -0.79
C ARG A 131 4.81 -17.20 -2.14
N GLY A 132 5.45 -16.79 -3.22
CA GLY A 132 4.80 -16.71 -4.52
C GLY A 132 3.77 -15.58 -4.63
N TYR A 133 3.92 -14.55 -3.80
CA TYR A 133 3.11 -13.33 -3.86
C TYR A 133 3.79 -12.28 -4.72
N VAL A 134 3.04 -11.23 -5.07
CA VAL A 134 3.56 -10.05 -5.78
C VAL A 134 3.47 -8.84 -4.85
N PHE A 135 4.55 -8.06 -4.78
CA PHE A 135 4.53 -6.77 -4.08
C PHE A 135 4.30 -5.65 -5.09
N ARG A 136 3.35 -4.76 -4.78
CA ARG A 136 3.03 -3.62 -5.64
C ARG A 136 2.91 -2.34 -4.82
N VAL A 137 3.45 -1.24 -5.36
CA VAL A 137 3.18 0.10 -4.86
C VAL A 137 2.19 0.77 -5.80
N LEU A 138 1.02 1.12 -5.29
CA LEU A 138 0.01 1.86 -6.04
C LEU A 138 0.19 3.35 -5.81
N THR A 139 0.22 4.09 -6.90
CA THR A 139 0.33 5.54 -6.89
C THR A 139 -0.94 6.18 -7.47
N GLU A 140 -0.96 7.50 -7.60
CA GLU A 140 -2.05 8.21 -8.27
C GLU A 140 -2.31 7.70 -9.69
N ASP A 141 -1.30 7.11 -10.34
CA ASP A 141 -1.44 6.59 -11.70
C ASP A 141 -2.43 5.43 -11.76
N GLU A 142 -2.47 4.57 -10.74
CA GLU A 142 -3.39 3.44 -10.65
C GLU A 142 -4.69 3.81 -9.93
N ILE A 143 -4.59 4.56 -8.83
CA ILE A 143 -5.73 4.90 -7.96
C ILE A 143 -6.64 5.92 -8.62
N ARG A 144 -6.07 6.88 -9.35
CA ARG A 144 -6.79 7.99 -10.01
C ARG A 144 -7.71 8.71 -9.03
N PRO A 145 -7.15 9.40 -8.02
CA PRO A 145 -7.97 10.14 -7.06
C PRO A 145 -8.77 11.25 -7.77
N ASP A 146 -9.81 11.75 -7.12
CA ASP A 146 -10.76 12.68 -7.74
C ASP A 146 -10.13 13.96 -8.32
N ASN A 147 -8.97 14.36 -7.79
CA ASN A 147 -8.19 15.49 -8.31
C ASN A 147 -7.08 15.07 -9.29
N TYR A 148 -7.11 13.83 -9.77
CA TYR A 148 -6.10 13.32 -10.70
C TYR A 148 -6.22 14.01 -12.05
N ARG A 149 -5.10 14.59 -12.51
CA ARG A 149 -4.99 15.16 -13.85
C ARG A 149 -4.03 14.30 -14.66
N THR A 150 -4.53 13.74 -15.74
CA THR A 150 -3.66 13.13 -16.76
C THR A 150 -2.69 14.18 -17.27
N LYS A 151 -1.39 13.90 -17.19
CA LYS A 151 -0.42 14.74 -17.89
C LYS A 151 -0.72 14.64 -19.38
N ARG A 152 -1.11 15.75 -19.97
CA ARG A 152 -1.21 15.82 -21.44
C ARG A 152 0.18 15.53 -22.01
N LYS A 153 0.24 14.57 -22.89
CA LYS A 153 1.47 14.31 -23.65
C LYS A 153 1.77 15.49 -24.56
#